data_b6caa73f77e435fb4d4c3d71bfad7285
#
_entry.id   b6caa73f77e435fb4d4c3d71bfad7285
#
_cell.length_a   1.000
_cell.length_b   1.000
_cell.length_c   1.000
_cell.angle_alpha   90.00
_cell.angle_beta   90.00
_cell.angle_gamma   90.00
#
_symmetry.space_group_name_H-M   'P 1'
#
loop_
_entity.id
_entity.type
_entity.pdbx_description
1 polymer ?
#
loop_
_entity_poly.entity_id
_entity_poly.type
_entity_poly.pdbx_seq_one_letter_code
_entity_poly.pdbx_strand_id
1 'polypeptide(L)'
;MINHVYGLAVRVLLTDQDGKILILKRSTDSKTNPGKWELPGGKVNQDESFDHALIREVYEETNLKIALEHVVGASEQNLHIIRAVHIIMSGKIIEGELNLSNEHEGYAWVWMENLKDYELADWLQDYVNQNNSITGNSNLRKESEDSENTLTPWLKSIRSTVDKMAGKK
;
A
#
# COMPACT_ATOMS: atom_id res chain seq x y z
N MET A 1 6.48 29.82 1.33
CA MET A 1 6.63 28.40 1.73
C MET A 1 5.26 27.77 1.63
N ILE A 2 5.07 26.74 0.79
CA ILE A 2 3.78 26.03 0.70
C ILE A 2 3.77 25.01 1.84
N ASN A 3 2.87 25.20 2.83
CA ASN A 3 2.65 24.20 3.85
C ASN A 3 1.83 23.06 3.25
N HIS A 4 2.44 21.90 3.07
CA HIS A 4 1.75 20.69 2.63
C HIS A 4 0.94 20.08 3.78
N VAL A 5 -0.30 19.71 3.51
CA VAL A 5 -1.12 18.90 4.41
C VAL A 5 -0.86 17.43 4.04
N TYR A 6 -0.53 16.61 5.03
CA TYR A 6 -0.36 15.17 4.82
C TYR A 6 -1.69 14.45 5.01
N GLY A 7 -2.02 13.59 4.05
CA GLY A 7 -3.13 12.66 4.12
C GLY A 7 -2.62 11.23 4.24
N LEU A 8 -3.32 10.39 4.98
CA LEU A 8 -3.02 8.97 5.09
C LEU A 8 -4.00 8.15 4.25
N ALA A 9 -3.45 7.29 3.41
CA ALA A 9 -4.17 6.28 2.65
C ALA A 9 -3.60 4.90 2.95
N VAL A 10 -4.43 3.88 2.84
CA VAL A 10 -4.05 2.48 3.09
C VAL A 10 -4.44 1.64 1.90
N ARG A 11 -3.57 0.72 1.52
CA ARG A 11 -3.71 -0.13 0.35
C ARG A 11 -3.36 -1.58 0.68
N VAL A 12 -3.90 -2.53 -0.07
CA VAL A 12 -3.62 -3.94 0.16
C VAL A 12 -3.19 -4.66 -1.11
N LEU A 13 -2.10 -5.43 -0.99
CA LEU A 13 -1.74 -6.48 -1.92
C LEU A 13 -2.55 -7.72 -1.55
N LEU A 14 -3.70 -7.92 -2.20
CA LEU A 14 -4.49 -9.13 -2.07
C LEU A 14 -4.01 -10.15 -3.09
N THR A 15 -3.60 -11.31 -2.63
CA THR A 15 -3.17 -12.41 -3.49
C THR A 15 -4.25 -13.49 -3.60
N ASP A 16 -4.42 -14.02 -4.81
CA ASP A 16 -5.21 -15.23 -5.04
C ASP A 16 -4.38 -16.50 -4.72
N GLN A 17 -4.98 -17.67 -4.98
CA GLN A 17 -4.33 -18.96 -4.74
C GLN A 17 -3.10 -19.20 -5.63
N ASP A 18 -3.04 -18.54 -6.79
CA ASP A 18 -1.91 -18.64 -7.72
C ASP A 18 -0.80 -17.64 -7.40
N GLY A 19 -1.03 -16.68 -6.49
CA GLY A 19 -0.09 -15.60 -6.14
C GLY A 19 -0.23 -14.36 -7.01
N LYS A 20 -1.29 -14.24 -7.82
CA LYS A 20 -1.62 -13.02 -8.54
C LYS A 20 -2.24 -12.00 -7.60
N ILE A 21 -1.99 -10.73 -7.84
CA ILE A 21 -2.53 -9.62 -7.06
C ILE A 21 -3.75 -9.00 -7.73
N LEU A 22 -4.71 -8.58 -6.91
CA LEU A 22 -5.87 -7.85 -7.36
C LEU A 22 -5.52 -6.38 -7.61
N ILE A 23 -5.83 -5.90 -8.80
CA ILE A 23 -5.83 -4.48 -9.13
C ILE A 23 -7.21 -4.03 -9.60
N LEU A 24 -7.56 -2.78 -9.30
CA LEU A 24 -8.83 -2.17 -9.64
C LEU A 24 -8.60 -1.00 -10.59
N LYS A 25 -9.45 -0.89 -11.62
CA LYS A 25 -9.41 0.25 -12.54
C LYS A 25 -10.39 1.31 -12.09
N ARG A 26 -9.89 2.48 -11.75
CA ARG A 26 -10.74 3.62 -11.37
C ARG A 26 -11.63 4.05 -12.53
N SER A 27 -12.85 4.47 -12.20
CA SER A 27 -13.74 5.10 -13.18
C SER A 27 -13.07 6.31 -13.84
N THR A 28 -13.32 6.49 -15.12
CA THR A 28 -12.85 7.67 -15.89
C THR A 28 -13.43 8.98 -15.37
N ASP A 29 -14.54 8.94 -14.63
CA ASP A 29 -15.16 10.11 -13.99
C ASP A 29 -14.55 10.43 -12.61
N SER A 30 -13.59 9.64 -12.15
CA SER A 30 -12.94 9.86 -10.86
C SER A 30 -12.15 11.17 -10.83
N LYS A 31 -12.22 11.89 -9.69
CA LYS A 31 -11.45 13.13 -9.47
C LYS A 31 -9.96 12.90 -9.31
N THR A 32 -9.57 11.69 -8.86
CA THR A 32 -8.16 11.31 -8.66
C THR A 32 -7.86 10.06 -9.47
N ASN A 33 -6.74 10.05 -10.17
CA ASN A 33 -6.26 8.93 -10.98
C ASN A 33 -7.33 8.35 -11.95
N PRO A 34 -8.10 9.17 -12.72
CA PRO A 34 -9.17 8.68 -13.58
C PRO A 34 -8.64 7.65 -14.58
N GLY A 35 -9.32 6.51 -14.70
CA GLY A 35 -8.97 5.42 -15.63
C GLY A 35 -7.70 4.64 -15.31
N LYS A 36 -6.98 5.00 -14.24
CA LYS A 36 -5.74 4.30 -13.85
C LYS A 36 -6.02 3.10 -12.95
N TRP A 37 -5.06 2.18 -12.96
CA TRP A 37 -5.10 0.98 -12.13
C TRP A 37 -4.41 1.21 -10.78
N GLU A 38 -5.02 0.71 -9.72
CA GLU A 38 -4.50 0.84 -8.36
C GLU A 38 -4.77 -0.41 -7.51
N LEU A 39 -4.14 -0.49 -6.34
CA LEU A 39 -4.48 -1.51 -5.34
C LEU A 39 -5.75 -1.12 -4.60
N PRO A 40 -6.57 -2.11 -4.15
CA PRO A 40 -7.70 -1.85 -3.28
C PRO A 40 -7.31 -1.09 -2.01
N GLY A 41 -8.20 -0.22 -1.53
CA GLY A 41 -8.03 0.58 -0.33
C GLY A 41 -8.31 2.06 -0.55
N GLY A 42 -8.19 2.86 0.48
CA GLY A 42 -8.58 4.27 0.43
C GLY A 42 -8.09 5.09 1.61
N LYS A 43 -8.84 6.14 1.96
CA LYS A 43 -8.49 7.07 3.02
C LYS A 43 -8.74 6.48 4.41
N VAL A 44 -7.90 6.86 5.36
CA VAL A 44 -8.14 6.66 6.78
C VAL A 44 -8.96 7.84 7.32
N ASN A 45 -10.11 7.58 7.92
CA ASN A 45 -10.92 8.58 8.59
C ASN A 45 -10.36 8.92 9.99
N GLN A 46 -10.74 10.08 10.56
CA GLN A 46 -10.16 10.56 11.81
C GLN A 46 -10.35 9.60 13.00
N ASP A 47 -11.48 8.90 13.04
CA ASP A 47 -11.90 8.09 14.18
C ASP A 47 -11.73 6.58 13.97
N GLU A 48 -10.92 6.17 12.99
CA GLU A 48 -10.64 4.77 12.72
C GLU A 48 -9.14 4.47 12.67
N SER A 49 -8.77 3.25 13.03
CA SER A 49 -7.40 2.77 12.82
C SER A 49 -7.15 2.44 11.34
N PHE A 50 -5.91 2.48 10.92
CA PHE A 50 -5.55 2.28 9.50
C PHE A 50 -5.89 0.88 8.99
N ASP A 51 -5.83 -0.13 9.84
CA ASP A 51 -6.21 -1.51 9.54
C ASP A 51 -7.73 -1.67 9.36
N HIS A 52 -8.53 -1.07 10.23
CA HIS A 52 -9.99 -1.04 10.08
C HIS A 52 -10.40 -0.25 8.84
N ALA A 53 -9.75 0.90 8.57
CA ALA A 53 -9.97 1.66 7.35
C ALA A 53 -9.75 0.81 6.10
N LEU A 54 -8.65 0.04 6.08
CA LEU A 54 -8.32 -0.80 4.93
C LEU A 54 -9.35 -1.92 4.71
N ILE A 55 -9.76 -2.61 5.79
CA ILE A 55 -10.79 -3.65 5.72
C ILE A 55 -12.12 -3.08 5.21
N ARG A 56 -12.53 -1.91 5.73
CA ARG A 56 -13.74 -1.21 5.31
C ARG A 56 -13.67 -0.81 3.82
N GLU A 57 -12.62 -0.13 3.40
CA GLU A 57 -12.44 0.32 2.01
C GLU A 57 -12.48 -0.87 1.04
N VAL A 58 -11.73 -1.94 1.32
CA VAL A 58 -11.74 -3.13 0.46
C VAL A 58 -13.14 -3.74 0.36
N TYR A 59 -13.88 -3.81 1.48
CA TYR A 59 -15.24 -4.32 1.47
C TYR A 59 -16.17 -3.42 0.64
N GLU A 60 -16.09 -2.11 0.80
CA GLU A 60 -16.88 -1.13 0.06
C GLU A 60 -16.60 -1.17 -1.45
N GLU A 61 -15.33 -1.33 -1.84
CA GLU A 61 -14.91 -1.34 -3.24
C GLU A 61 -15.18 -2.67 -3.95
N THR A 62 -15.08 -3.80 -3.22
CA THR A 62 -15.00 -5.13 -3.84
C THR A 62 -15.97 -6.17 -3.29
N ASN A 63 -16.67 -5.89 -2.19
CA ASN A 63 -17.47 -6.85 -1.42
C ASN A 63 -16.69 -8.04 -0.84
N LEU A 64 -15.35 -7.95 -0.79
CA LEU A 64 -14.50 -8.99 -0.23
C LEU A 64 -14.21 -8.73 1.25
N LYS A 65 -14.29 -9.76 2.08
CA LYS A 65 -13.78 -9.77 3.44
C LYS A 65 -12.35 -10.28 3.43
N ILE A 66 -11.47 -9.57 4.10
CA ILE A 66 -10.02 -9.84 4.07
C ILE A 66 -9.44 -9.97 5.47
N ALA A 67 -8.35 -10.72 5.57
CA ALA A 67 -7.43 -10.68 6.70
C ALA A 67 -6.15 -9.96 6.28
N LEU A 68 -5.73 -8.99 7.08
CA LEU A 68 -4.45 -8.30 6.90
C LEU A 68 -3.33 -9.09 7.57
N GLU A 69 -2.14 -9.05 6.99
CA GLU A 69 -0.97 -9.77 7.48
C GLU A 69 0.09 -8.81 8.02
N HIS A 70 0.78 -8.09 7.14
CA HIS A 70 1.86 -7.18 7.54
C HIS A 70 2.03 -6.04 6.53
N VAL A 71 2.74 -4.99 6.96
CA VAL A 71 3.11 -3.87 6.09
C VAL A 71 4.22 -4.33 5.14
N VAL A 72 4.03 -4.13 3.85
CA VAL A 72 4.99 -4.50 2.79
C VAL A 72 5.67 -3.30 2.15
N GLY A 73 5.18 -2.09 2.42
CA GLY A 73 5.82 -0.88 1.92
C GLY A 73 5.00 0.38 2.12
N ALA A 74 5.52 1.46 1.58
CA ALA A 74 4.85 2.75 1.53
C ALA A 74 5.24 3.49 0.24
N SER A 75 4.37 4.40 -0.18
CA SER A 75 4.62 5.30 -1.30
C SER A 75 3.98 6.65 -1.03
N GLU A 76 4.41 7.68 -1.72
CA GLU A 76 3.86 9.04 -1.60
C GLU A 76 3.25 9.50 -2.92
N GLN A 77 2.14 10.21 -2.85
CA GLN A 77 1.53 10.89 -3.98
C GLN A 77 1.42 12.38 -3.70
N ASN A 78 1.95 13.20 -4.59
CA ASN A 78 1.83 14.64 -4.51
C ASN A 78 0.57 15.11 -5.25
N LEU A 79 -0.38 15.64 -4.49
CA LEU A 79 -1.64 16.21 -4.99
C LEU A 79 -1.66 17.74 -4.80
N HIS A 80 -0.61 18.42 -5.21
CA HIS A 80 -0.38 19.86 -5.07
C HIS A 80 -0.22 20.33 -3.60
N ILE A 81 -1.32 20.62 -2.91
CA ILE A 81 -1.32 21.04 -1.50
C ILE A 81 -1.42 19.87 -0.51
N ILE A 82 -1.80 18.71 -0.99
CA ILE A 82 -1.89 17.49 -0.17
C ILE A 82 -0.80 16.52 -0.62
N ARG A 83 -0.05 15.99 0.34
CA ARG A 83 0.80 14.82 0.15
C ARG A 83 0.13 13.62 0.77
N ALA A 84 -0.28 12.67 -0.06
CA ALA A 84 -0.87 11.42 0.42
C ALA A 84 0.24 10.39 0.62
N VAL A 85 0.34 9.86 1.85
CA VAL A 85 1.20 8.73 2.17
C VAL A 85 0.35 7.47 2.11
N HIS A 86 0.71 6.55 1.23
CA HIS A 86 0.08 5.25 1.09
C HIS A 86 0.86 4.20 1.87
N ILE A 87 0.24 3.61 2.89
CA ILE A 87 0.76 2.42 3.56
C ILE A 87 0.21 1.20 2.84
N ILE A 88 1.09 0.29 2.44
CA ILE A 88 0.73 -0.90 1.68
C ILE A 88 0.91 -2.13 2.57
N MET A 89 -0.16 -2.89 2.75
CA MET A 89 -0.18 -4.13 3.53
C MET A 89 -0.40 -5.34 2.62
N SER A 90 0.09 -6.49 3.02
CA SER A 90 -0.35 -7.76 2.45
C SER A 90 -1.63 -8.25 3.12
N GLY A 91 -2.42 -9.03 2.41
CA GLY A 91 -3.65 -9.60 2.93
C GLY A 91 -4.16 -10.75 2.09
N LYS A 92 -5.11 -11.47 2.66
CA LYS A 92 -5.80 -12.62 2.04
C LYS A 92 -7.30 -12.46 2.07
N ILE A 93 -7.97 -12.99 1.06
CA ILE A 93 -9.41 -13.08 1.03
C ILE A 93 -9.87 -14.17 2.00
N ILE A 94 -10.81 -13.84 2.89
CA ILE A 94 -11.45 -14.78 3.80
C ILE A 94 -12.77 -15.27 3.22
N GLU A 95 -13.56 -14.33 2.67
CA GLU A 95 -14.95 -14.58 2.23
C GLU A 95 -15.38 -13.52 1.22
N GLY A 96 -16.38 -13.82 0.44
CA GLY A 96 -17.07 -12.90 -0.47
C GLY A 96 -16.82 -13.23 -1.94
N GLU A 97 -17.71 -12.70 -2.77
CA GLU A 97 -17.56 -12.70 -4.22
C GLU A 97 -17.26 -11.28 -4.68
N LEU A 98 -16.27 -11.16 -5.58
CA LEU A 98 -15.83 -9.87 -6.06
C LEU A 98 -16.95 -9.17 -6.85
N ASN A 99 -17.39 -8.04 -6.32
CA ASN A 99 -18.39 -7.18 -6.91
C ASN A 99 -17.96 -5.72 -6.73
N LEU A 100 -17.67 -5.04 -7.84
CA LEU A 100 -17.12 -3.67 -7.81
C LEU A 100 -18.20 -2.65 -7.43
N SER A 101 -17.79 -1.66 -6.66
CA SER A 101 -18.55 -0.43 -6.46
C SER A 101 -18.50 0.45 -7.73
N ASN A 102 -19.30 1.51 -7.75
CA ASN A 102 -19.32 2.48 -8.86
C ASN A 102 -18.04 3.31 -9.01
N GLU A 103 -17.12 3.23 -8.07
CA GLU A 103 -15.84 3.93 -8.14
C GLU A 103 -14.86 3.28 -9.10
N HIS A 104 -15.08 2.01 -9.43
CA HIS A 104 -14.22 1.21 -10.29
C HIS A 104 -14.99 0.62 -11.46
N GLU A 105 -14.39 0.67 -12.66
CA GLU A 105 -14.98 0.17 -13.90
C GLU A 105 -14.42 -1.18 -14.34
N GLY A 106 -13.41 -1.71 -13.61
CA GLY A 106 -12.82 -3.00 -13.92
C GLY A 106 -11.88 -3.50 -12.83
N TYR A 107 -11.54 -4.77 -12.90
CA TYR A 107 -10.54 -5.40 -12.07
C TYR A 107 -9.73 -6.43 -12.87
N ALA A 108 -8.54 -6.75 -12.38
CA ALA A 108 -7.70 -7.81 -12.94
C ALA A 108 -6.90 -8.50 -11.83
N TRP A 109 -6.64 -9.79 -12.03
CA TRP A 109 -5.67 -10.58 -11.27
C TRP A 109 -4.40 -10.69 -12.09
N VAL A 110 -3.31 -10.13 -11.59
CA VAL A 110 -2.06 -9.95 -12.35
C VAL A 110 -0.85 -10.41 -11.55
N TRP A 111 0.16 -10.94 -12.23
CA TRP A 111 1.45 -11.16 -11.60
C TRP A 111 2.14 -9.83 -11.30
N MET A 112 2.91 -9.76 -10.21
CA MET A 112 3.63 -8.54 -9.83
C MET A 112 4.51 -7.99 -10.97
N GLU A 113 5.19 -8.85 -11.71
CA GLU A 113 6.02 -8.47 -12.85
C GLU A 113 5.24 -7.90 -14.05
N ASN A 114 3.96 -8.21 -14.15
CA ASN A 114 3.08 -7.71 -15.21
C ASN A 114 2.40 -6.38 -14.86
N LEU A 115 2.56 -5.85 -13.66
CA LEU A 115 2.02 -4.53 -13.30
C LEU A 115 2.49 -3.44 -14.24
N LYS A 116 3.72 -3.53 -14.75
CA LYS A 116 4.30 -2.58 -15.73
C LYS A 116 3.51 -2.47 -17.04
N ASP A 117 2.67 -3.46 -17.36
CA ASP A 117 1.87 -3.50 -18.58
C ASP A 117 0.53 -2.74 -18.41
N TYR A 118 0.27 -2.21 -17.23
CA TYR A 118 -0.93 -1.46 -16.87
C TYR A 118 -0.62 0.02 -16.66
N GLU A 119 -1.56 0.89 -16.96
CA GLU A 119 -1.47 2.31 -16.66
C GLU A 119 -1.77 2.53 -15.16
N LEU A 120 -0.72 2.43 -14.35
CA LEU A 120 -0.84 2.50 -12.90
C LEU A 120 -1.03 3.95 -12.40
N ALA A 121 -1.69 4.10 -11.26
CA ALA A 121 -1.63 5.33 -10.48
C ALA A 121 -0.17 5.64 -10.11
N ASP A 122 0.21 6.92 -10.11
CA ASP A 122 1.62 7.35 -9.99
C ASP A 122 2.30 6.78 -8.73
N TRP A 123 1.60 6.80 -7.58
CA TRP A 123 2.11 6.25 -6.32
C TRP A 123 2.39 4.73 -6.40
N LEU A 124 1.56 4.00 -7.15
CA LEU A 124 1.75 2.55 -7.34
C LEU A 124 2.89 2.28 -8.32
N GLN A 125 3.02 3.09 -9.37
CA GLN A 125 4.16 3.02 -10.29
C GLN A 125 5.48 3.24 -9.55
N ASP A 126 5.52 4.23 -8.64
CA ASP A 126 6.71 4.52 -7.82
C ASP A 126 7.03 3.36 -6.88
N TYR A 127 6.02 2.77 -6.24
CA TYR A 127 6.18 1.59 -5.40
C TYR A 127 6.76 0.39 -6.18
N VAL A 128 6.22 0.11 -7.37
CA VAL A 128 6.70 -0.99 -8.25
C VAL A 128 8.14 -0.76 -8.68
N ASN A 129 8.49 0.47 -9.07
CA ASN A 129 9.84 0.83 -9.50
C ASN A 129 10.87 0.66 -8.37
N GLN A 130 10.52 1.06 -7.13
CA GLN A 130 11.37 0.89 -5.96
C GLN A 130 11.65 -0.59 -5.68
N ASN A 131 10.63 -1.44 -5.73
CA ASN A 131 10.78 -2.88 -5.49
C ASN A 131 11.58 -3.58 -6.59
N ASN A 132 11.39 -3.20 -7.86
CA ASN A 132 12.18 -3.74 -8.97
C ASN A 132 13.67 -3.38 -8.87
N SER A 133 13.99 -2.21 -8.34
CA SER A 133 15.38 -1.79 -8.11
C SER A 133 16.07 -2.62 -7.00
N ILE A 134 15.33 -3.06 -6.00
CA ILE A 134 15.83 -3.92 -4.91
C ILE A 134 16.05 -5.36 -5.41
N THR A 135 15.15 -5.89 -6.24
CA THR A 135 15.27 -7.26 -6.79
C THR A 135 16.33 -7.38 -7.89
N GLY A 136 16.63 -6.29 -8.61
CA GLY A 136 17.70 -6.24 -9.63
C GLY A 136 19.12 -6.33 -9.05
N ASN A 137 19.29 -6.13 -7.75
CA ASN A 137 20.57 -6.17 -7.06
C ASN A 137 20.71 -7.50 -6.29
N SER A 138 20.74 -8.62 -7.04
CA SER A 138 20.82 -9.99 -6.48
C SER A 138 22.08 -10.29 -5.66
N ASN A 139 23.03 -9.35 -5.55
CA ASN A 139 24.21 -9.47 -4.70
C ASN A 139 23.97 -9.16 -3.21
N LEU A 140 22.79 -8.64 -2.82
CA LEU A 140 22.47 -8.35 -1.42
C LEU A 140 21.81 -9.53 -0.67
N ARG A 141 21.53 -10.64 -1.34
CA ARG A 141 20.87 -11.83 -0.72
C ARG A 141 21.81 -12.77 0.06
N LYS A 142 23.11 -12.46 0.17
CA LYS A 142 24.06 -13.30 0.93
C LYS A 142 24.40 -12.79 2.33
N GLU A 143 23.85 -11.67 2.78
CA GLU A 143 24.15 -11.08 4.09
C GLU A 143 22.97 -11.06 5.08
N SER A 144 21.97 -11.93 4.91
CA SER A 144 20.78 -11.95 5.77
C SER A 144 20.85 -12.88 6.99
N GLU A 145 22.06 -13.34 7.40
CA GLU A 145 22.22 -14.10 8.65
C GLU A 145 22.79 -13.27 9.82
N ASP A 146 23.08 -11.96 9.62
CA ASP A 146 23.49 -11.06 10.70
C ASP A 146 22.49 -9.89 10.90
N SER A 147 21.20 -10.18 10.99
CA SER A 147 20.13 -9.18 10.93
C SER A 147 19.82 -8.43 12.25
N GLU A 148 20.62 -8.56 13.29
CA GLU A 148 20.44 -7.74 14.50
C GLU A 148 21.19 -6.38 14.47
N ASN A 149 22.04 -6.12 13.50
CA ASN A 149 22.92 -4.92 13.55
C ASN A 149 22.67 -3.84 12.48
N THR A 150 21.67 -4.00 11.61
CA THR A 150 21.38 -3.01 10.54
C THR A 150 20.02 -2.33 10.67
N LEU A 151 19.65 -1.96 11.88
CA LEU A 151 18.56 -0.97 12.04
C LEU A 151 19.05 0.35 11.42
N THR A 152 18.33 0.81 10.39
CA THR A 152 18.61 2.12 9.79
C THR A 152 18.65 3.22 10.85
N PRO A 153 19.45 4.27 10.68
CA PRO A 153 19.64 5.32 11.70
C PRO A 153 18.34 5.93 12.20
N TRP A 154 17.32 6.06 11.36
CA TRP A 154 16.01 6.59 11.75
C TRP A 154 15.21 5.64 12.65
N LEU A 155 15.29 4.31 12.44
CA LEU A 155 14.67 3.31 13.32
C LEU A 155 15.32 3.31 14.71
N LYS A 156 16.64 3.51 14.78
CA LYS A 156 17.34 3.68 16.07
C LYS A 156 16.88 4.95 16.79
N SER A 157 16.65 6.03 16.04
CA SER A 157 16.13 7.30 16.57
C SER A 157 14.71 7.15 17.12
N ILE A 158 13.81 6.47 16.39
CA ILE A 158 12.43 6.20 16.86
C ILE A 158 12.45 5.35 18.12
N ARG A 159 13.22 4.28 18.15
CA ARG A 159 13.34 3.41 19.34
C ARG A 159 13.81 4.20 20.55
N SER A 160 14.85 5.03 20.40
CA SER A 160 15.34 5.91 21.47
C SER A 160 14.26 6.89 21.98
N THR A 161 13.43 7.41 21.08
CA THR A 161 12.36 8.34 21.44
C THR A 161 11.23 7.61 22.19
N VAL A 162 10.84 6.43 21.72
CA VAL A 162 9.82 5.61 22.37
C VAL A 162 10.28 5.15 23.76
N ASP A 163 11.53 4.72 23.90
CA ASP A 163 12.09 4.32 25.19
C ASP A 163 12.13 5.47 26.21
N LYS A 164 12.43 6.70 25.76
CA LYS A 164 12.35 7.91 26.60
C LYS A 164 10.92 8.23 27.02
N MET A 165 9.95 8.11 26.12
CA MET A 165 8.53 8.34 26.43
C MET A 165 7.97 7.27 27.36
N ALA A 166 8.43 6.03 27.26
CA ALA A 166 8.02 4.91 28.12
C ALA A 166 8.66 4.91 29.53
N GLY A 167 9.49 5.92 29.85
CA GLY A 167 10.10 6.08 31.19
C GLY A 167 11.10 4.99 31.56
N LYS A 168 11.62 4.25 30.57
CA LYS A 168 12.73 3.32 30.82
C LYS A 168 14.04 4.11 30.88
N LYS A 169 14.59 4.19 32.10
CA LYS A 169 15.96 4.70 32.34
C LYS A 169 16.99 3.69 31.88
#